data_d6589bcae6dc1d871b1577723e17c3ec
#
_entry.id   d6589bcae6dc1d871b1577723e17c3ec
#
_cell.length_a   1.000
_cell.length_b   1.000
_cell.length_c   1.000
_cell.angle_alpha   90.00
_cell.angle_beta   90.00
_cell.angle_gamma   90.00
#
_symmetry.space_group_name_H-M   'P 1'
#
loop_
_entity.id
_entity.type
_entity.pdbx_description
1 polymer ?
#
loop_
_entity_poly.entity_id
_entity_poly.type
_entity_poly.pdbx_seq_one_letter_code
_entity_poly.pdbx_strand_id
1 'polypeptide(L)'
;MEFASNFLHEIIDEDIANGLTERIHTRFPPEPNGYLHIGSAKAIYINWSVAQKYNGLFNLRFDDTNPVREDDEYVQAILQDVEWLTGSQPSGGIFYGSDYFDKCYECAEYL
;
A
#
# COMPACT_ATOMS: atom_id res chain seq x y z
N MET A 1 15.56 -2.71 13.31
CA MET A 1 16.26 -2.47 12.03
C MET A 1 16.41 -0.97 11.81
N GLU A 2 17.61 -0.53 11.51
CA GLU A 2 17.88 0.87 11.21
C GLU A 2 17.81 1.11 9.70
N PHE A 3 17.13 2.19 9.30
CA PHE A 3 17.02 2.57 7.89
C PHE A 3 17.83 3.84 7.63
N ALA A 4 18.56 3.87 6.53
CA ALA A 4 19.26 5.07 6.11
C ALA A 4 18.27 6.20 5.82
N SER A 5 18.61 7.43 6.23
CA SER A 5 17.78 8.60 5.98
C SER A 5 17.80 8.99 4.50
N ASN A 6 16.69 9.50 4.00
CA ASN A 6 16.56 10.02 2.63
C ASN A 6 15.59 11.20 2.61
N PHE A 7 15.36 11.78 1.42
CA PHE A 7 14.52 12.97 1.30
C PHE A 7 13.06 12.73 1.74
N LEU A 8 12.54 11.52 1.58
CA LEU A 8 11.19 11.18 2.06
C LEU A 8 11.14 11.25 3.58
N HIS A 9 12.16 10.72 4.25
CA HIS A 9 12.27 10.78 5.71
C HIS A 9 12.37 12.22 6.20
N GLU A 10 13.11 13.06 5.51
CA GLU A 10 13.25 14.48 5.87
C GLU A 10 11.90 15.21 5.81
N ILE A 11 11.12 14.98 4.75
CA ILE A 11 9.79 15.57 4.60
C ILE A 11 8.84 15.08 5.70
N ILE A 12 8.86 13.79 5.98
CA ILE A 12 8.01 13.17 7.01
C ILE A 12 8.38 13.71 8.39
N ASP A 13 9.68 13.78 8.70
CA ASP A 13 10.16 14.31 9.97
C ASP A 13 9.69 15.75 10.19
N GLU A 14 9.75 16.57 9.15
CA GLU A 14 9.26 17.96 9.19
C GLU A 14 7.75 18.01 9.41
N ASP A 15 6.98 17.18 8.71
CA ASP A 15 5.53 17.12 8.86
C ASP A 15 5.11 16.71 10.27
N ILE A 16 5.79 15.73 10.85
CA ILE A 16 5.56 15.30 12.23
C ILE A 16 5.90 16.41 13.21
N ALA A 17 7.05 17.06 13.03
CA ALA A 17 7.49 18.16 13.89
C ALA A 17 6.53 19.35 13.86
N ASN A 18 5.91 19.61 12.72
CA ASN A 18 4.94 20.67 12.52
C ASN A 18 3.49 20.29 12.90
N GLY A 19 3.28 19.05 13.35
CA GLY A 19 1.96 18.57 13.78
C GLY A 19 0.98 18.31 12.63
N LEU A 20 1.47 18.21 11.38
CA LEU A 20 0.63 17.94 10.21
C LEU A 20 0.11 16.51 10.18
N THR A 21 0.82 15.59 10.80
CA THR A 21 0.41 14.20 10.93
C THR A 21 0.91 13.62 12.24
N GLU A 22 0.14 12.70 12.81
CA GLU A 22 0.52 11.99 14.04
C GLU A 22 0.99 10.56 13.74
N ARG A 23 0.44 9.95 12.68
CA ARG A 23 0.73 8.57 12.34
C ARG A 23 0.98 8.44 10.84
N ILE A 24 2.04 7.74 10.49
CA ILE A 24 2.38 7.48 9.10
C ILE A 24 1.59 6.28 8.60
N HIS A 25 1.03 6.42 7.41
CA HIS A 25 0.22 5.39 6.78
C HIS A 25 0.60 5.33 5.30
N THR A 26 1.16 4.21 4.87
CA THR A 26 1.56 4.01 3.48
C THR A 26 0.73 2.91 2.84
N ARG A 27 0.73 2.87 1.52
CA ARG A 27 0.03 1.83 0.77
C ARG A 27 0.76 1.46 -0.52
N PHE A 28 0.55 0.23 -0.95
CA PHE A 28 0.93 -0.21 -2.27
C PHE A 28 -0.34 -0.68 -3.00
N PRO A 29 -0.70 -0.06 -4.16
CA PRO A 29 -1.93 -0.38 -4.88
C PRO A 29 -1.65 -1.23 -6.13
N PRO A 30 -1.41 -2.54 -6.00
CA PRO A 30 -1.18 -3.36 -7.19
C PRO A 30 -2.46 -3.57 -8.00
N GLU A 31 -2.31 -3.62 -9.31
CA GLU A 31 -3.37 -4.05 -10.21
C GLU A 31 -3.24 -5.56 -10.42
N PRO A 32 -4.26 -6.39 -10.07
CA PRO A 32 -4.11 -7.84 -10.09
C PRO A 32 -4.30 -8.43 -11.50
N ASN A 33 -3.61 -7.86 -12.49
CA ASN A 33 -3.66 -8.26 -13.89
C ASN A 33 -2.35 -8.88 -14.38
N GLY A 34 -1.43 -9.13 -13.48
CA GLY A 34 -0.13 -9.70 -13.78
C GLY A 34 0.71 -9.91 -12.54
N TYR A 35 1.90 -10.46 -12.74
CA TYR A 35 2.85 -10.67 -11.66
C TYR A 35 3.66 -9.39 -11.37
N LEU A 36 4.15 -9.30 -10.14
CA LEU A 36 5.03 -8.20 -9.75
C LEU A 36 6.39 -8.30 -10.46
N HIS A 37 7.04 -7.16 -10.61
CA HIS A 37 8.37 -7.05 -11.19
C HIS A 37 9.30 -6.26 -10.25
N ILE A 38 10.57 -6.08 -10.64
CA ILE A 38 11.56 -5.44 -9.78
C ILE A 38 11.19 -3.99 -9.41
N GLY A 39 10.52 -3.25 -10.31
CA GLY A 39 10.01 -1.93 -10.01
C GLY A 39 8.94 -1.95 -8.92
N SER A 40 8.10 -2.97 -8.93
CA SER A 40 7.10 -3.19 -7.87
C SER A 40 7.78 -3.49 -6.53
N ALA A 41 8.83 -4.29 -6.52
CA ALA A 41 9.59 -4.60 -5.31
C ALA A 41 10.17 -3.34 -4.69
N LYS A 42 10.69 -2.43 -5.50
CA LYS A 42 11.20 -1.14 -5.03
C LYS A 42 10.10 -0.31 -4.37
N ALA A 43 8.95 -0.19 -5.00
CA ALA A 43 7.82 0.57 -4.47
C ALA A 43 7.29 -0.03 -3.17
N ILE A 44 7.17 -1.34 -3.10
CA ILE A 44 6.75 -2.05 -1.89
C ILE A 44 7.74 -1.77 -0.76
N TYR A 45 9.02 -1.92 -1.04
CA TYR A 45 10.07 -1.73 -0.02
C TYR A 45 10.08 -0.29 0.51
N ILE A 46 9.95 0.71 -0.35
CA ILE A 46 9.88 2.11 0.06
C ILE A 46 8.71 2.34 1.01
N ASN A 47 7.51 1.91 0.62
CA ASN A 47 6.30 2.09 1.43
C ASN A 47 6.38 1.33 2.76
N TRP A 48 6.83 0.09 2.71
CA TRP A 48 6.98 -0.75 3.90
C TRP A 48 8.03 -0.19 4.86
N SER A 49 9.21 0.20 4.34
CA SER A 49 10.30 0.68 5.18
C SER A 49 9.96 2.02 5.85
N VAL A 50 9.26 2.91 5.16
CA VAL A 50 8.75 4.16 5.75
C VAL A 50 7.79 3.84 6.90
N ALA A 51 6.83 2.96 6.68
CA ALA A 51 5.91 2.55 7.74
C ALA A 51 6.65 1.94 8.94
N GLN A 52 7.65 1.09 8.69
CA GLN A 52 8.44 0.48 9.76
C GLN A 52 9.25 1.52 10.54
N LYS A 53 9.91 2.45 9.84
CA LYS A 53 10.73 3.47 10.49
C LYS A 53 9.92 4.35 11.45
N TYR A 54 8.70 4.69 11.08
CA TYR A 54 7.85 5.61 11.85
C TYR A 54 6.79 4.87 12.68
N ASN A 55 6.89 3.55 12.78
CA ASN A 55 5.93 2.72 13.51
C ASN A 55 4.49 2.96 13.04
N GLY A 56 4.34 3.15 11.75
CA GLY A 56 3.06 3.41 11.10
C GLY A 56 2.43 2.14 10.52
N LEU A 57 1.45 2.35 9.65
CA LEU A 57 0.72 1.27 8.99
C LEU A 57 1.09 1.19 7.51
N PHE A 58 1.17 -0.03 6.99
CA PHE A 58 1.33 -0.32 5.58
C PHE A 58 0.13 -1.13 5.09
N ASN A 59 -0.59 -0.59 4.11
CA ASN A 59 -1.76 -1.23 3.51
C ASN A 59 -1.42 -1.79 2.13
N LEU A 60 -2.00 -2.94 1.82
CA LEU A 60 -2.04 -3.46 0.46
C LEU A 60 -3.46 -3.30 -0.07
N ARG A 61 -3.63 -2.54 -1.16
CA ARG A 61 -4.94 -2.33 -1.77
C ARG A 61 -4.91 -2.76 -3.22
N PHE A 62 -5.65 -3.81 -3.55
CA PHE A 62 -5.77 -4.25 -4.93
C PHE A 62 -6.67 -3.31 -5.71
N ASP A 63 -6.15 -2.80 -6.82
CA ASP A 63 -6.91 -1.99 -7.78
C ASP A 63 -7.62 -2.91 -8.78
N ASP A 64 -8.61 -3.64 -8.29
CA ASP A 64 -9.38 -4.63 -9.04
C ASP A 64 -10.62 -4.02 -9.70
N THR A 65 -10.45 -2.88 -10.35
CA THR A 65 -11.56 -2.14 -10.97
C THR A 65 -11.81 -2.50 -12.42
N ASN A 66 -10.98 -3.36 -13.01
CA ASN A 66 -11.15 -3.83 -14.38
C ASN A 66 -11.58 -5.31 -14.39
N PRO A 67 -12.87 -5.62 -14.58
CA PRO A 67 -13.38 -6.98 -14.43
C PRO A 67 -12.92 -7.96 -15.52
N VAL A 68 -12.26 -7.47 -16.58
CA VAL A 68 -11.88 -8.30 -17.73
C VAL A 68 -10.49 -8.95 -17.58
N ARG A 69 -9.63 -8.43 -16.71
CA ARG A 69 -8.22 -8.82 -16.64
C ARG A 69 -7.74 -9.33 -15.28
N GLU A 70 -8.61 -9.38 -14.31
CA GLU A 70 -8.25 -9.71 -12.94
C GLU A 70 -8.45 -11.20 -12.68
N ASP A 71 -7.44 -11.83 -12.05
CA ASP A 71 -7.42 -13.26 -11.78
C ASP A 71 -6.96 -13.49 -10.33
N ASP A 72 -7.61 -14.42 -9.64
CA ASP A 72 -7.24 -14.82 -8.29
C ASP A 72 -5.80 -15.33 -8.20
N GLU A 73 -5.28 -15.94 -9.26
CA GLU A 73 -3.88 -16.38 -9.33
C GLU A 73 -2.93 -15.21 -9.09
N TYR A 74 -3.18 -14.07 -9.74
CA TYR A 74 -2.34 -12.87 -9.56
C TYR A 74 -2.47 -12.30 -8.16
N VAL A 75 -3.67 -12.28 -7.61
CA VAL A 75 -3.89 -11.82 -6.23
C VAL A 75 -3.08 -12.66 -5.25
N GLN A 76 -3.14 -13.97 -5.35
CA GLN A 76 -2.39 -14.86 -4.46
C GLN A 76 -0.88 -14.73 -4.65
N ALA A 77 -0.42 -14.63 -5.89
CA ALA A 77 1.01 -14.43 -6.18
C ALA A 77 1.54 -13.11 -5.59
N ILE A 78 0.77 -12.03 -5.74
CA ILE A 78 1.14 -10.73 -5.20
C ILE A 78 1.20 -10.78 -3.66
N LEU A 79 0.22 -11.41 -3.01
CA LEU A 79 0.21 -11.57 -1.56
C LEU A 79 1.44 -12.33 -1.07
N GLN A 80 1.81 -13.42 -1.75
CA GLN A 80 2.99 -14.21 -1.41
C GLN A 80 4.28 -13.40 -1.60
N ASP A 81 4.38 -12.65 -2.68
CA ASP A 81 5.56 -11.85 -2.99
C ASP A 81 5.74 -10.70 -1.98
N VAL A 82 4.66 -10.05 -1.59
CA VAL A 82 4.71 -8.99 -0.56
C VAL A 82 5.17 -9.58 0.78
N GLU A 83 4.60 -10.71 1.18
CA GLU A 83 4.99 -11.39 2.42
C GLU A 83 6.45 -11.83 2.40
N TRP A 84 6.91 -12.38 1.27
CA TRP A 84 8.30 -12.77 1.10
C TRP A 84 9.26 -11.59 1.21
N LEU A 85 8.92 -10.48 0.55
CA LEU A 85 9.77 -9.29 0.49
C LEU A 85 9.85 -8.56 1.84
N THR A 86 8.74 -8.47 2.55
CA THR A 86 8.64 -7.71 3.81
C THR A 86 8.77 -8.59 5.05
N GLY A 87 8.60 -9.88 4.90
CA GLY A 87 8.65 -10.83 6.01
C GLY A 87 7.37 -10.90 6.84
N SER A 88 6.32 -10.18 6.46
CA SER A 88 5.07 -10.14 7.22
C SER A 88 3.87 -9.80 6.35
N GLN A 89 2.68 -9.93 6.94
CA GLN A 89 1.45 -9.43 6.34
C GLN A 89 1.41 -7.89 6.43
N PRO A 90 0.70 -7.19 5.52
CA PRO A 90 0.53 -5.75 5.63
C PRO A 90 -0.08 -5.35 6.97
N SER A 91 0.58 -4.49 7.73
CA SER A 91 0.19 -4.12 9.08
C SER A 91 -1.14 -3.36 9.15
N GLY A 92 -1.48 -2.62 8.10
CA GLY A 92 -2.74 -1.88 8.01
C GLY A 92 -3.88 -2.67 7.40
N GLY A 93 -3.59 -3.83 6.80
CA GLY A 93 -4.59 -4.71 6.20
C GLY A 93 -4.52 -4.81 4.68
N ILE A 94 -5.39 -5.64 4.15
CA ILE A 94 -5.53 -5.92 2.72
C ILE A 94 -6.91 -5.46 2.28
N PHE A 95 -6.96 -4.65 1.23
CA PHE A 95 -8.18 -4.03 0.74
C PHE A 95 -8.34 -4.24 -0.76
N TYR A 96 -9.59 -4.20 -1.24
CA TYR A 96 -9.92 -4.33 -2.66
C TYR A 96 -10.73 -3.12 -3.10
N GLY A 97 -10.34 -2.49 -4.20
CA GLY A 97 -11.06 -1.34 -4.75
C GLY A 97 -12.51 -1.65 -5.07
N SER A 98 -12.78 -2.87 -5.57
CA SER A 98 -14.13 -3.31 -5.90
C SER A 98 -15.08 -3.37 -4.68
N ASP A 99 -14.55 -3.53 -3.47
CA ASP A 99 -15.36 -3.55 -2.26
C ASP A 99 -16.01 -2.20 -1.95
N TYR A 100 -15.57 -1.13 -2.60
CA TYR A 100 -16.02 0.24 -2.36
C TYR A 100 -16.94 0.79 -3.44
N PHE A 101 -17.35 -0.01 -4.41
CA PHE A 101 -18.20 0.44 -5.51
C PHE A 101 -19.55 0.98 -5.01
N ASP A 102 -20.19 0.28 -4.07
CA ASP A 102 -21.45 0.73 -3.50
C ASP A 102 -21.28 2.05 -2.75
N LYS A 103 -20.18 2.20 -2.03
CA LYS A 103 -19.86 3.42 -1.31
C LYS A 103 -19.59 4.59 -2.26
N CYS A 104 -18.90 4.33 -3.36
CA CYS A 104 -18.67 5.33 -4.41
C CYS A 104 -19.99 5.80 -5.02
N TYR A 105 -20.91 4.86 -5.27
CA TYR A 105 -22.22 5.17 -5.81
C TYR A 105 -23.05 6.03 -4.85
N GLU A 106 -23.06 5.68 -3.56
CA GLU A 106 -23.70 6.51 -2.51
C GLU A 106 -23.16 7.92 -2.48
N CYS A 107 -21.84 8.07 -2.55
CA CYS A 107 -21.20 9.39 -2.56
C CYS A 107 -21.58 10.19 -3.79
N ALA A 108 -21.65 9.55 -4.95
CA ALA A 108 -22.07 10.19 -6.20
C ALA A 108 -23.52 10.68 -6.12
N GLU A 109 -24.41 9.90 -5.54
CA GLU A 109 -25.80 10.28 -5.34
C GLU A 109 -25.94 11.47 -4.38
N TYR A 110 -25.09 11.50 -3.34
CA TYR A 110 -25.08 12.60 -2.38
C TYR A 110 -24.69 13.94 -3.02
N LEU A 111 -23.75 13.91 -3.95
CA LEU A 111 -23.31 15.11 -4.68
C LEU A 111 -24.33 15.54 -5.72
#